data_6780de44d7f96fa7d18a4031db007145
#
_entry.id   6780de44d7f96fa7d18a4031db007145
#
_cell.length_a   1.000
_cell.length_b   1.000
_cell.length_c   1.000
_cell.angle_alpha   90.00
_cell.angle_beta   90.00
_cell.angle_gamma   90.00
#
_symmetry.space_group_name_H-M   'P 1'
#
loop_
_entity.id
_entity.type
_entity.pdbx_description
1 polymer ?
#
loop_
_entity_poly.entity_id
_entity_poly.type
_entity_poly.pdbx_seq_one_letter_code
_entity_poly.pdbx_strand_id
1 'polypeptide(L)'
;MPSGPQVSKPRESGAVADVAIIGAGPAGLAAAIHLGQLGVHRVVICDRRDFPRDKTCGSAISPKGIEVLEALAVKDAVLSRSYPIKGMRLVTPRRHDVMLSGHADTAIVCLRRIFDHLLLDRARETGSTFIPNFQASFLLQRGDRIVGLRSSDGREIRARYTIVADGAHSRFAIERGPPRLIQAIMGWWEGAPFRANHIEMIFDDLVRPLYGWLFPESPTRINIGICYEDADHAINARQLFAAFLDKHYRERLAGAQAIGNLQGHPISYSTRIGKLTSPGRIVIGEAGRMTHPATAEGIYQGMRSGMLAAEALRVIFDGEDPARAMRRYEAGCRKVFRASFLGAALWRRAVDAGALDVVAGALNRPAPQRALAGLMARM
;
A
#
# COMPACT_ATOMS: atom_id res chain seq x y z
N MET A 1 -43.94 -40.23 18.69
CA MET A 1 -42.60 -40.14 18.08
C MET A 1 -42.47 -38.76 17.46
N PRO A 2 -41.69 -37.82 17.99
CA PRO A 2 -41.48 -36.54 17.38
C PRO A 2 -40.40 -36.66 16.30
N SER A 3 -40.71 -36.16 15.12
CA SER A 3 -39.84 -36.01 13.95
C SER A 3 -38.66 -35.12 14.24
N GLY A 4 -37.44 -35.63 14.04
CA GLY A 4 -36.18 -34.86 14.19
C GLY A 4 -36.05 -33.71 13.20
N PRO A 5 -35.17 -32.73 13.46
CA PRO A 5 -35.02 -31.53 12.64
C PRO A 5 -34.46 -31.92 11.27
N GLN A 6 -35.20 -31.58 10.23
CA GLN A 6 -34.72 -31.64 8.84
C GLN A 6 -33.57 -30.63 8.65
N VAL A 7 -32.38 -31.15 8.39
CA VAL A 7 -31.24 -30.39 7.94
C VAL A 7 -31.54 -29.89 6.52
N SER A 8 -31.88 -28.64 6.40
CA SER A 8 -32.06 -27.98 5.11
C SER A 8 -30.73 -27.95 4.35
N LYS A 9 -30.69 -28.57 3.17
CA LYS A 9 -29.58 -28.44 2.23
C LYS A 9 -29.32 -26.95 1.91
N PRO A 10 -28.07 -26.49 1.83
CA PRO A 10 -27.78 -25.10 1.44
C PRO A 10 -28.37 -24.84 0.05
N ARG A 11 -29.14 -23.76 -0.07
CA ARG A 11 -29.65 -23.28 -1.36
C ARG A 11 -28.47 -22.93 -2.28
N GLU A 12 -28.22 -23.71 -3.32
CA GLU A 12 -27.44 -23.31 -4.48
C GLU A 12 -28.22 -22.25 -5.26
N SER A 13 -27.99 -21.00 -4.97
CA SER A 13 -28.35 -19.89 -5.87
C SER A 13 -27.56 -18.62 -5.49
N GLY A 14 -26.25 -18.71 -5.44
CA GLY A 14 -25.40 -17.51 -5.44
C GLY A 14 -25.23 -17.03 -6.88
N ALA A 15 -25.81 -15.87 -7.24
CA ALA A 15 -25.56 -15.23 -8.53
C ALA A 15 -24.05 -15.09 -8.72
N VAL A 16 -23.54 -15.52 -9.89
CA VAL A 16 -22.12 -15.41 -10.23
C VAL A 16 -21.76 -13.92 -10.34
N ALA A 17 -20.81 -13.45 -9.54
CA ALA A 17 -20.30 -12.09 -9.64
C ALA A 17 -19.53 -11.91 -10.97
N ASP A 18 -19.49 -10.69 -11.49
CA ASP A 18 -18.58 -10.39 -12.59
C ASP A 18 -17.14 -10.38 -12.08
N VAL A 19 -16.92 -9.74 -10.94
CA VAL A 19 -15.59 -9.65 -10.30
C VAL A 19 -15.68 -9.92 -8.81
N ALA A 20 -14.83 -10.82 -8.32
CA ALA A 20 -14.56 -10.98 -6.89
C ALA A 20 -13.20 -10.37 -6.55
N ILE A 21 -13.10 -9.61 -5.46
CA ILE A 21 -11.88 -8.95 -5.03
C ILE A 21 -11.49 -9.47 -3.65
N ILE A 22 -10.29 -10.03 -3.53
CA ILE A 22 -9.73 -10.52 -2.27
C ILE A 22 -8.91 -9.40 -1.63
N GLY A 23 -9.40 -8.83 -0.54
CA GLY A 23 -8.76 -7.76 0.22
C GLY A 23 -9.34 -6.38 -0.07
N ALA A 24 -9.88 -5.76 0.99
CA ALA A 24 -10.42 -4.40 1.01
C ALA A 24 -9.37 -3.38 1.52
N GLY A 25 -8.13 -3.52 1.05
CA GLY A 25 -7.11 -2.47 1.18
C GLY A 25 -7.22 -1.45 0.04
N PRO A 26 -6.35 -0.42 0.01
CA PRO A 26 -6.40 0.64 -1.00
C PRO A 26 -6.39 0.12 -2.45
N ALA A 27 -5.65 -0.96 -2.72
CA ALA A 27 -5.59 -1.56 -4.05
C ALA A 27 -6.93 -2.17 -4.48
N GLY A 28 -7.51 -3.02 -3.63
CA GLY A 28 -8.79 -3.68 -3.92
C GLY A 28 -9.95 -2.71 -3.98
N LEU A 29 -9.98 -1.71 -3.07
CA LEU A 29 -11.01 -0.69 -3.05
C LEU A 29 -10.92 0.25 -4.25
N ALA A 30 -9.72 0.65 -4.67
CA ALA A 30 -9.55 1.42 -5.90
C ALA A 30 -10.01 0.66 -7.15
N ALA A 31 -9.71 -0.65 -7.22
CA ALA A 31 -10.22 -1.49 -8.30
C ALA A 31 -11.75 -1.54 -8.30
N ALA A 32 -12.36 -1.72 -7.13
CA ALA A 32 -13.82 -1.79 -6.98
C ALA A 32 -14.53 -0.48 -7.38
N ILE A 33 -14.03 0.66 -6.86
CA ILE A 33 -14.55 1.98 -7.20
C ILE A 33 -14.48 2.20 -8.71
N HIS A 34 -13.31 1.93 -9.30
CA HIS A 34 -13.11 2.19 -10.72
C HIS A 34 -13.92 1.24 -11.62
N LEU A 35 -14.09 -0.03 -11.23
CA LEU A 35 -15.03 -0.95 -11.90
C LEU A 35 -16.46 -0.38 -11.92
N GLY A 36 -16.94 0.13 -10.78
CA GLY A 36 -18.27 0.75 -10.70
C GLY A 36 -18.37 2.01 -11.56
N GLN A 37 -17.35 2.89 -11.56
CA GLN A 37 -17.27 4.05 -12.46
C GLN A 37 -17.31 3.67 -13.95
N LEU A 38 -16.77 2.52 -14.29
CA LEU A 38 -16.78 1.96 -15.64
C LEU A 38 -18.06 1.16 -15.97
N GLY A 39 -19.06 1.13 -15.07
CA GLY A 39 -20.33 0.44 -15.28
C GLY A 39 -20.29 -1.08 -15.08
N VAL A 40 -19.34 -1.60 -14.32
CA VAL A 40 -19.30 -3.01 -13.91
C VAL A 40 -19.91 -3.12 -12.51
N HIS A 41 -21.12 -3.67 -12.38
CA HIS A 41 -21.94 -3.54 -11.17
C HIS A 41 -21.96 -4.78 -10.27
N ARG A 42 -21.67 -5.98 -10.78
CA ARG A 42 -21.64 -7.19 -9.94
C ARG A 42 -20.25 -7.45 -9.37
N VAL A 43 -19.77 -6.48 -8.57
CA VAL A 43 -18.47 -6.54 -7.90
C VAL A 43 -18.66 -6.91 -6.45
N VAL A 44 -17.98 -7.97 -6.00
CA VAL A 44 -17.98 -8.43 -4.60
C VAL A 44 -16.57 -8.29 -4.03
N ILE A 45 -16.46 -7.52 -2.97
CA ILE A 45 -15.19 -7.34 -2.22
C ILE A 45 -15.28 -8.18 -0.95
N CYS A 46 -14.26 -8.95 -0.63
CA CYS A 46 -14.18 -9.65 0.65
C CYS A 46 -12.89 -9.29 1.40
N ASP A 47 -12.98 -9.18 2.71
CA ASP A 47 -11.82 -9.00 3.62
C ASP A 47 -11.98 -9.89 4.85
N ARG A 48 -10.85 -10.32 5.41
CA ARG A 48 -10.82 -11.11 6.65
C ARG A 48 -11.27 -10.33 7.88
N ARG A 49 -11.37 -9.01 7.80
CA ARG A 49 -11.80 -8.10 8.86
C ARG A 49 -13.01 -7.28 8.42
N ASP A 50 -13.76 -6.80 9.41
CA ASP A 50 -14.77 -5.77 9.19
C ASP A 50 -14.16 -4.38 9.29
N PHE A 51 -14.90 -3.35 8.90
CA PHE A 51 -14.50 -1.95 8.87
C PHE A 51 -15.34 -1.09 9.83
N PRO A 52 -14.74 -0.03 10.41
CA PRO A 52 -13.37 0.44 10.23
C PRO A 52 -12.33 -0.42 10.97
N ARG A 53 -11.16 -0.66 10.35
CA ARG A 53 -10.09 -1.47 10.92
C ARG A 53 -8.74 -0.76 10.89
N ASP A 54 -7.90 -1.06 11.86
CA ASP A 54 -6.51 -0.63 11.86
C ASP A 54 -5.66 -1.50 10.94
N LYS A 55 -4.66 -0.89 10.32
CA LYS A 55 -3.62 -1.55 9.51
C LYS A 55 -2.29 -0.85 9.76
N THR A 56 -1.30 -1.61 10.18
CA THR A 56 0.08 -1.12 10.38
C THR A 56 0.60 -0.46 9.10
N CYS A 57 0.90 0.84 9.19
CA CYS A 57 1.35 1.69 8.08
C CYS A 57 1.76 3.05 8.62
N GLY A 58 2.75 3.72 8.01
CA GLY A 58 3.04 5.14 8.27
C GLY A 58 1.97 6.11 7.78
N SER A 59 1.00 5.61 6.98
CA SER A 59 -0.20 6.34 6.55
C SER A 59 0.04 7.57 5.66
N ALA A 60 1.27 7.78 5.20
CA ALA A 60 1.58 8.86 4.24
C ALA A 60 1.09 8.50 2.83
N ILE A 61 0.52 9.48 2.16
CA ILE A 61 0.02 9.38 0.78
C ILE A 61 0.72 10.46 -0.05
N SER A 62 1.42 10.02 -1.08
CA SER A 62 2.19 10.89 -1.99
C SER A 62 1.29 11.75 -2.89
N PRO A 63 1.84 12.77 -3.58
CA PRO A 63 1.10 13.56 -4.56
C PRO A 63 0.44 12.70 -5.64
N LYS A 64 1.12 11.69 -6.15
CA LYS A 64 0.54 10.73 -7.12
C LYS A 64 -0.62 9.92 -6.51
N GLY A 65 -0.54 9.60 -5.21
CA GLY A 65 -1.64 8.98 -4.49
C GLY A 65 -2.86 9.90 -4.45
N ILE A 66 -2.67 11.21 -4.21
CA ILE A 66 -3.74 12.22 -4.20
C ILE A 66 -4.38 12.38 -5.59
N GLU A 67 -3.60 12.36 -6.68
CA GLU A 67 -4.13 12.36 -8.06
C GLU A 67 -5.06 11.15 -8.31
N VAL A 68 -4.67 9.97 -7.80
CA VAL A 68 -5.54 8.78 -7.90
C VAL A 68 -6.82 8.95 -7.09
N LEU A 69 -6.78 9.57 -5.90
CA LEU A 69 -7.99 9.85 -5.11
C LEU A 69 -8.96 10.78 -5.84
N GLU A 70 -8.45 11.73 -6.59
CA GLU A 70 -9.27 12.59 -7.45
C GLU A 70 -9.96 11.80 -8.55
N ALA A 71 -9.23 10.94 -9.27
CA ALA A 71 -9.79 10.06 -10.29
C ALA A 71 -10.87 9.10 -9.74
N LEU A 72 -10.75 8.69 -8.47
CA LEU A 72 -11.73 7.86 -7.77
C LEU A 72 -12.88 8.66 -7.16
N ALA A 73 -12.88 10.00 -7.28
CA ALA A 73 -13.87 10.92 -6.71
C ALA A 73 -14.03 10.76 -5.17
N VAL A 74 -12.90 10.63 -4.44
CA VAL A 74 -12.87 10.49 -2.98
C VAL A 74 -11.85 11.46 -2.34
N LYS A 75 -11.20 12.30 -3.14
CA LYS A 75 -10.12 13.21 -2.71
C LYS A 75 -10.56 14.11 -1.56
N ASP A 76 -11.65 14.86 -1.72
CA ASP A 76 -12.08 15.86 -0.73
C ASP A 76 -12.45 15.22 0.61
N ALA A 77 -13.11 14.06 0.59
CA ALA A 77 -13.44 13.28 1.78
C ALA A 77 -12.16 12.82 2.52
N VAL A 78 -11.11 12.43 1.78
CA VAL A 78 -9.83 12.03 2.38
C VAL A 78 -9.07 13.23 2.89
N LEU A 79 -8.95 14.32 2.12
CA LEU A 79 -8.24 15.53 2.53
C LEU A 79 -8.81 16.13 3.83
N SER A 80 -10.15 16.17 3.98
CA SER A 80 -10.81 16.70 5.17
C SER A 80 -10.53 15.90 6.46
N ARG A 81 -10.00 14.69 6.35
CA ARG A 81 -9.67 13.78 7.46
C ARG A 81 -8.18 13.48 7.57
N SER A 82 -7.35 14.23 6.86
CA SER A 82 -5.91 14.02 6.76
C SER A 82 -5.12 15.15 7.41
N TYR A 83 -3.91 14.83 7.85
CA TYR A 83 -2.94 15.85 8.26
C TYR A 83 -2.15 16.30 7.00
N PRO A 84 -2.17 17.60 6.65
CA PRO A 84 -1.51 18.09 5.44
C PRO A 84 0.01 18.17 5.63
N ILE A 85 0.76 17.82 4.58
CA ILE A 85 2.23 17.87 4.54
C ILE A 85 2.66 18.88 3.48
N LYS A 86 3.51 19.84 3.88
CA LYS A 86 4.03 20.93 3.03
C LYS A 86 5.52 20.82 2.75
N GLY A 87 6.21 19.94 3.49
CA GLY A 87 7.64 19.79 3.33
C GLY A 87 8.18 18.51 3.98
N MET A 88 9.47 18.32 3.77
CA MET A 88 10.19 17.17 4.29
C MET A 88 11.55 17.60 4.81
N ARG A 89 11.91 17.10 5.98
CA ARG A 89 13.27 17.13 6.52
C ARG A 89 13.98 15.82 6.16
N LEU A 90 15.10 15.91 5.49
CA LEU A 90 15.93 14.77 5.15
C LEU A 90 17.25 14.87 5.94
N VAL A 91 17.59 13.83 6.67
CA VAL A 91 18.85 13.72 7.41
C VAL A 91 19.65 12.57 6.80
N THR A 92 20.95 12.83 6.51
CA THR A 92 21.87 11.83 5.95
C THR A 92 22.70 11.14 7.03
N PRO A 93 23.39 10.01 6.73
CA PRO A 93 24.24 9.33 7.70
C PRO A 93 25.32 10.22 8.35
N ARG A 94 25.91 11.17 7.61
CA ARG A 94 26.86 12.18 8.14
C ARG A 94 26.18 13.40 8.77
N ARG A 95 24.85 13.30 9.06
CA ARG A 95 24.06 14.34 9.72
C ARG A 95 23.92 15.65 8.93
N HIS A 96 24.02 15.61 7.60
CA HIS A 96 23.54 16.75 6.81
C HIS A 96 22.03 16.84 6.95
N ASP A 97 21.54 18.00 7.33
CA ASP A 97 20.14 18.31 7.57
C ASP A 97 19.63 19.18 6.44
N VAL A 98 18.79 18.62 5.58
CA VAL A 98 18.28 19.29 4.38
C VAL A 98 16.78 19.46 4.50
N MET A 99 16.32 20.72 4.46
CA MET A 99 14.90 21.03 4.44
C MET A 99 14.41 21.19 3.02
N LEU A 100 13.49 20.32 2.62
CA LEU A 100 12.81 20.37 1.32
C LEU A 100 11.42 20.92 1.54
N SER A 101 11.17 22.14 1.08
CA SER A 101 9.86 22.79 1.18
C SER A 101 9.18 22.79 -0.19
N GLY A 102 7.92 22.36 -0.24
CA GLY A 102 7.05 22.46 -1.41
C GLY A 102 6.28 23.79 -1.41
N HIS A 103 5.77 24.21 -2.57
CA HIS A 103 4.93 25.41 -2.71
C HIS A 103 3.43 25.13 -2.51
N ALA A 104 3.02 23.88 -2.37
CA ALA A 104 1.65 23.44 -2.15
C ALA A 104 1.63 22.24 -1.20
N ASP A 105 0.45 21.81 -0.79
CA ASP A 105 0.29 20.55 -0.06
C ASP A 105 0.77 19.40 -0.94
N THR A 106 1.94 18.88 -0.60
CA THR A 106 2.65 17.92 -1.46
C THR A 106 2.36 16.48 -1.10
N ALA A 107 1.83 16.23 0.11
CA ALA A 107 1.46 14.91 0.59
C ALA A 107 0.45 15.06 1.75
N ILE A 108 -0.09 13.95 2.21
CA ILE A 108 -0.97 13.91 3.40
C ILE A 108 -0.63 12.69 4.25
N VAL A 109 -0.98 12.75 5.52
CA VAL A 109 -1.02 11.57 6.41
C VAL A 109 -2.48 11.32 6.78
N CYS A 110 -3.03 10.18 6.36
CA CYS A 110 -4.39 9.76 6.65
C CYS A 110 -4.39 8.38 7.30
N LEU A 111 -4.85 8.30 8.53
CA LEU A 111 -4.89 7.04 9.28
C LEU A 111 -5.63 5.96 8.49
N ARG A 112 -5.05 4.77 8.36
CA ARG A 112 -5.59 3.67 7.58
C ARG A 112 -7.00 3.26 7.99
N ARG A 113 -7.33 3.41 9.26
CA ARG A 113 -8.69 3.18 9.77
C ARG A 113 -9.72 4.11 9.12
N ILE A 114 -9.35 5.37 8.89
CA ILE A 114 -10.17 6.37 8.22
C ILE A 114 -10.09 6.21 6.71
N PHE A 115 -8.89 6.17 6.18
CA PHE A 115 -8.62 6.11 4.75
C PHE A 115 -9.31 4.93 4.05
N ASP A 116 -9.05 3.71 4.57
CA ASP A 116 -9.62 2.50 3.98
C ASP A 116 -11.15 2.49 4.09
N HIS A 117 -11.71 3.08 5.18
CA HIS A 117 -13.17 3.18 5.37
C HIS A 117 -13.82 4.13 4.36
N LEU A 118 -13.24 5.30 4.13
CA LEU A 118 -13.73 6.25 3.11
C LEU A 118 -13.70 5.63 1.70
N LEU A 119 -12.66 4.88 1.38
CA LEU A 119 -12.60 4.15 0.12
C LEU A 119 -13.67 3.05 0.04
N LEU A 120 -13.96 2.34 1.14
CA LEU A 120 -15.00 1.32 1.17
C LEU A 120 -16.39 1.91 0.97
N ASP A 121 -16.69 3.04 1.61
CA ASP A 121 -17.96 3.73 1.43
C ASP A 121 -18.12 4.16 -0.02
N ARG A 122 -17.09 4.73 -0.63
CA ARG A 122 -17.10 5.07 -2.05
C ARG A 122 -17.29 3.85 -2.95
N ALA A 123 -16.66 2.70 -2.63
CA ALA A 123 -16.88 1.46 -3.38
C ALA A 123 -18.33 0.97 -3.31
N ARG A 124 -18.96 1.11 -2.14
CA ARG A 124 -20.41 0.80 -1.97
C ARG A 124 -21.29 1.74 -2.78
N GLU A 125 -21.01 3.04 -2.77
CA GLU A 125 -21.72 4.04 -3.57
C GLU A 125 -21.65 3.74 -5.08
N THR A 126 -20.54 3.18 -5.55
CA THR A 126 -20.37 2.75 -6.95
C THR A 126 -20.94 1.36 -7.25
N GLY A 127 -21.68 0.76 -6.30
CA GLY A 127 -22.44 -0.46 -6.50
C GLY A 127 -21.73 -1.77 -6.10
N SER A 128 -20.58 -1.69 -5.40
CA SER A 128 -19.90 -2.90 -4.92
C SER A 128 -20.52 -3.45 -3.65
N THR A 129 -20.58 -4.77 -3.52
CA THR A 129 -20.99 -5.47 -2.30
C THR A 129 -19.76 -5.82 -1.48
N PHE A 130 -19.76 -5.49 -0.18
CA PHE A 130 -18.67 -5.86 0.74
C PHE A 130 -19.10 -7.02 1.65
N ILE A 131 -18.24 -8.03 1.76
CA ILE A 131 -18.41 -9.18 2.65
C ILE A 131 -17.27 -9.15 3.69
N PRO A 132 -17.55 -8.69 4.91
CA PRO A 132 -16.59 -8.72 6.01
C PRO A 132 -16.38 -10.12 6.55
N ASN A 133 -15.30 -10.29 7.34
CA ASN A 133 -14.99 -11.54 8.03
C ASN A 133 -14.95 -12.74 7.08
N PHE A 134 -14.45 -12.53 5.86
CA PHE A 134 -14.27 -13.55 4.85
C PHE A 134 -12.78 -13.76 4.60
N GLN A 135 -12.20 -14.75 5.26
CA GLN A 135 -10.81 -15.11 5.05
C GLN A 135 -10.69 -16.05 3.85
N ALA A 136 -10.37 -15.49 2.68
CA ALA A 136 -10.10 -16.29 1.49
C ALA A 136 -8.94 -17.26 1.75
N SER A 137 -9.17 -18.56 1.49
CA SER A 137 -8.20 -19.62 1.74
C SER A 137 -7.89 -20.46 0.50
N PHE A 138 -8.82 -20.48 -0.47
CA PHE A 138 -8.66 -21.24 -1.70
C PHE A 138 -9.23 -20.46 -2.88
N LEU A 139 -8.61 -20.62 -4.07
CA LEU A 139 -9.20 -20.22 -5.33
C LEU A 139 -10.00 -21.40 -5.90
N LEU A 140 -11.23 -21.14 -6.33
CA LEU A 140 -12.04 -22.10 -7.06
C LEU A 140 -11.52 -22.17 -8.50
N GLN A 141 -11.30 -23.39 -9.02
CA GLN A 141 -10.71 -23.59 -10.33
C GLN A 141 -11.56 -24.53 -11.19
N ARG A 142 -11.65 -24.23 -12.47
CA ARG A 142 -12.26 -25.08 -13.49
C ARG A 142 -11.30 -25.19 -14.68
N GLY A 143 -10.68 -26.35 -14.86
CA GLY A 143 -9.54 -26.49 -15.77
C GLY A 143 -8.37 -25.61 -15.28
N ASP A 144 -7.82 -24.79 -16.15
CA ASP A 144 -6.76 -23.81 -15.85
C ASP A 144 -7.28 -22.45 -15.37
N ARG A 145 -8.63 -22.25 -15.41
CA ARG A 145 -9.27 -20.97 -15.12
C ARG A 145 -9.73 -20.86 -13.67
N ILE A 146 -9.43 -19.72 -13.04
CA ILE A 146 -10.01 -19.34 -11.76
C ILE A 146 -11.45 -18.86 -11.98
N VAL A 147 -12.39 -19.39 -11.17
CA VAL A 147 -13.83 -19.15 -11.26
C VAL A 147 -14.44 -18.67 -9.94
N GLY A 148 -13.61 -18.21 -9.02
CA GLY A 148 -14.05 -17.71 -7.72
C GLY A 148 -13.07 -18.02 -6.59
N LEU A 149 -13.55 -17.93 -5.36
CA LEU A 149 -12.77 -18.16 -4.15
C LEU A 149 -13.63 -18.81 -3.05
N ARG A 150 -12.98 -19.48 -2.10
CA ARG A 150 -13.60 -20.06 -0.92
C ARG A 150 -12.86 -19.62 0.35
N SER A 151 -13.62 -19.28 1.36
CA SER A 151 -13.10 -18.93 2.68
C SER A 151 -12.72 -20.16 3.52
N SER A 152 -12.04 -19.91 4.61
CA SER A 152 -11.66 -20.95 5.59
C SER A 152 -12.87 -21.61 6.27
N ASP A 153 -14.01 -20.91 6.36
CA ASP A 153 -15.26 -21.39 6.93
C ASP A 153 -16.20 -22.05 5.89
N GLY A 154 -15.73 -22.21 4.65
CA GLY A 154 -16.43 -22.92 3.59
C GLY A 154 -17.36 -22.06 2.71
N ARG A 155 -17.56 -20.76 3.01
CA ARG A 155 -18.35 -19.87 2.13
C ARG A 155 -17.67 -19.71 0.78
N GLU A 156 -18.44 -19.68 -0.30
CA GLU A 156 -17.93 -19.53 -1.67
C GLU A 156 -18.44 -18.22 -2.31
N ILE A 157 -17.58 -17.59 -3.09
CA ILE A 157 -17.91 -16.50 -4.00
C ILE A 157 -17.51 -16.96 -5.40
N ARG A 158 -18.48 -17.20 -6.28
CA ARG A 158 -18.24 -17.52 -7.69
C ARG A 158 -18.18 -16.24 -8.51
N ALA A 159 -17.17 -16.12 -9.38
CA ALA A 159 -16.97 -14.94 -10.18
C ALA A 159 -16.35 -15.28 -11.55
N ARG A 160 -16.64 -14.42 -12.54
CA ARG A 160 -16.02 -14.53 -13.88
C ARG A 160 -14.52 -14.22 -13.82
N TYR A 161 -14.13 -13.26 -12.94
CA TYR A 161 -12.75 -12.87 -12.67
C TYR A 161 -12.52 -12.66 -11.18
N THR A 162 -11.31 -12.98 -10.73
CA THR A 162 -10.87 -12.74 -9.35
C THR A 162 -9.69 -11.79 -9.34
N ILE A 163 -9.81 -10.67 -8.61
CA ILE A 163 -8.71 -9.75 -8.34
C ILE A 163 -8.10 -10.12 -6.98
N VAL A 164 -6.79 -10.35 -6.97
CA VAL A 164 -6.02 -10.65 -5.76
C VAL A 164 -5.35 -9.37 -5.27
N ALA A 165 -5.78 -8.87 -4.10
CA ALA A 165 -5.34 -7.63 -3.46
C ALA A 165 -5.07 -7.83 -1.96
N ASP A 166 -4.68 -9.04 -1.53
CA ASP A 166 -4.55 -9.48 -0.13
C ASP A 166 -3.21 -9.10 0.54
N GLY A 167 -2.38 -8.30 -0.15
CA GLY A 167 -1.19 -7.66 0.42
C GLY A 167 0.06 -8.55 0.49
N ALA A 168 1.01 -8.18 1.36
CA ALA A 168 2.35 -8.78 1.45
C ALA A 168 2.36 -10.30 1.65
N HIS A 169 1.38 -10.82 2.37
CA HIS A 169 1.27 -12.25 2.69
C HIS A 169 0.39 -13.03 1.70
N SER A 170 0.23 -12.51 0.48
CA SER A 170 -0.60 -13.16 -0.53
C SER A 170 -0.20 -14.61 -0.78
N ARG A 171 -1.19 -15.49 -0.62
CA ARG A 171 -1.07 -16.92 -0.99
C ARG A 171 -1.48 -17.17 -2.44
N PHE A 172 -2.05 -16.15 -3.07
CA PHE A 172 -2.65 -16.23 -4.40
C PHE A 172 -1.85 -15.46 -5.46
N ALA A 173 -0.66 -14.98 -5.11
CA ALA A 173 0.28 -14.42 -6.07
C ALA A 173 0.61 -15.44 -7.19
N ILE A 174 0.91 -14.94 -8.38
CA ILE A 174 1.26 -15.80 -9.52
C ILE A 174 2.76 -16.08 -9.54
N GLU A 175 3.54 -15.09 -9.17
CA GLU A 175 4.99 -15.20 -9.14
C GLU A 175 5.44 -16.16 -8.04
N ARG A 176 6.20 -17.17 -8.41
CA ARG A 176 6.71 -18.19 -7.49
C ARG A 176 8.03 -17.74 -6.87
N GLY A 177 8.34 -18.29 -5.70
CA GLY A 177 9.53 -17.99 -4.92
C GLY A 177 9.30 -16.90 -3.86
N PRO A 178 10.22 -16.81 -2.87
CA PRO A 178 10.07 -15.89 -1.77
C PRO A 178 10.13 -14.43 -2.27
N PRO A 179 9.27 -13.54 -1.75
CA PRO A 179 9.39 -12.12 -2.04
C PRO A 179 10.63 -11.54 -1.36
N ARG A 180 11.19 -10.49 -1.94
CA ARG A 180 12.06 -9.60 -1.18
C ARG A 180 11.21 -8.82 -0.20
N LEU A 181 11.66 -8.72 1.04
CA LEU A 181 10.94 -8.06 2.11
C LEU A 181 11.74 -6.89 2.66
N ILE A 182 11.08 -5.74 2.76
CA ILE A 182 11.47 -4.67 3.65
C ILE A 182 10.73 -4.93 4.96
N GLN A 183 11.43 -4.98 6.07
CA GLN A 183 10.84 -5.04 7.39
C GLN A 183 10.57 -3.62 7.89
N ALA A 184 9.45 -3.41 8.56
CA ALA A 184 9.13 -2.15 9.19
C ALA A 184 8.70 -2.37 10.64
N ILE A 185 9.13 -1.47 11.54
CA ILE A 185 8.66 -1.39 12.92
C ILE A 185 8.41 0.07 13.27
N MET A 186 7.34 0.34 14.01
CA MET A 186 6.91 1.70 14.33
C MET A 186 6.21 1.79 15.67
N GLY A 187 6.14 3.02 16.21
CA GLY A 187 5.39 3.40 17.40
C GLY A 187 4.75 4.77 17.24
N TRP A 188 3.96 5.17 18.22
CA TRP A 188 3.22 6.43 18.24
C TRP A 188 3.48 7.16 19.54
N TRP A 189 3.53 8.49 19.46
CA TRP A 189 3.74 9.37 20.61
C TRP A 189 2.82 10.58 20.55
N GLU A 190 2.33 11.00 21.71
CA GLU A 190 1.60 12.22 21.92
C GLU A 190 2.50 13.24 22.63
N GLY A 191 2.40 14.52 22.26
CA GLY A 191 3.12 15.61 22.91
C GLY A 191 4.61 15.72 22.57
N ALA A 192 5.16 14.89 21.69
CA ALA A 192 6.54 15.08 21.21
C ALA A 192 6.65 16.31 20.30
N PRO A 193 7.67 17.17 20.44
CA PRO A 193 7.86 18.30 19.55
C PRO A 193 8.25 17.85 18.13
N PHE A 194 7.61 18.44 17.14
CA PHE A 194 7.91 18.22 15.72
C PHE A 194 7.61 19.47 14.89
N ARG A 195 8.14 19.55 13.68
CA ARG A 195 7.83 20.65 12.76
C ARG A 195 6.47 20.42 12.11
N ALA A 196 5.54 21.33 12.35
CA ALA A 196 4.19 21.25 11.79
C ALA A 196 4.22 21.13 10.26
N ASN A 197 3.35 20.30 9.71
CA ASN A 197 3.21 20.06 8.27
C ASN A 197 4.47 19.52 7.54
N HIS A 198 5.40 18.92 8.29
CA HIS A 198 6.61 18.34 7.72
C HIS A 198 6.77 16.88 8.17
N ILE A 199 7.12 16.04 7.23
CA ILE A 199 7.63 14.69 7.52
C ILE A 199 9.14 14.73 7.70
N GLU A 200 9.69 13.75 8.40
CA GLU A 200 11.13 13.55 8.48
C GLU A 200 11.49 12.20 7.88
N MET A 201 12.57 12.17 7.11
CA MET A 201 13.20 10.94 6.61
C MET A 201 14.67 10.97 7.03
N ILE A 202 15.07 9.97 7.82
CA ILE A 202 16.41 9.88 8.38
C ILE A 202 17.08 8.65 7.80
N PHE A 203 18.09 8.88 6.98
CA PHE A 203 18.99 7.84 6.49
C PHE A 203 20.12 7.66 7.48
N ASP A 204 20.31 6.43 7.95
CA ASP A 204 21.29 6.10 8.99
C ASP A 204 21.90 4.72 8.71
N ASP A 205 23.14 4.52 9.16
CA ASP A 205 23.83 3.24 8.98
C ASP A 205 23.12 2.06 9.66
N LEU A 206 22.33 2.34 10.72
CA LEU A 206 21.52 1.33 11.40
C LEU A 206 20.48 0.66 10.49
N VAL A 207 19.95 1.40 9.50
CA VAL A 207 18.82 1.00 8.67
C VAL A 207 19.11 1.00 7.16
N ARG A 208 20.38 1.21 6.77
CA ARG A 208 20.84 1.24 5.37
C ARG A 208 20.44 -0.05 4.63
N PRO A 209 19.99 0.03 3.36
CA PRO A 209 19.87 1.21 2.47
C PRO A 209 18.53 1.95 2.59
N LEU A 210 17.79 1.72 3.64
CA LEU A 210 16.47 2.30 3.87
C LEU A 210 16.57 3.49 4.85
N TYR A 211 15.50 3.79 5.56
CA TYR A 211 15.38 5.00 6.37
C TYR A 211 14.48 4.80 7.58
N GLY A 212 14.61 5.71 8.56
CA GLY A 212 13.60 5.94 9.56
C GLY A 212 12.76 7.17 9.21
N TRP A 213 11.56 7.23 9.75
CA TRP A 213 10.63 8.34 9.50
C TRP A 213 10.01 8.88 10.77
N LEU A 214 9.57 10.15 10.71
CA LEU A 214 8.58 10.75 11.58
C LEU A 214 7.48 11.34 10.71
N PHE A 215 6.25 10.85 10.90
CA PHE A 215 5.06 11.34 10.20
C PHE A 215 4.06 11.89 11.22
N PRO A 216 3.71 13.20 11.14
CA PRO A 216 2.65 13.75 11.97
C PRO A 216 1.29 13.20 11.54
N GLU A 217 0.50 12.75 12.50
CA GLU A 217 -0.88 12.28 12.28
C GLU A 217 -1.93 13.31 12.70
N SER A 218 -1.54 14.22 13.62
CA SER A 218 -2.34 15.33 14.10
C SER A 218 -1.41 16.45 14.62
N PRO A 219 -1.92 17.60 15.11
CA PRO A 219 -1.09 18.63 15.73
C PRO A 219 -0.28 18.19 16.95
N THR A 220 -0.66 17.08 17.60
CA THR A 220 -0.04 16.59 18.84
C THR A 220 0.50 15.18 18.74
N ARG A 221 0.08 14.42 17.72
CA ARG A 221 0.42 13.00 17.57
C ARG A 221 1.34 12.74 16.38
N ILE A 222 2.37 11.95 16.63
CA ILE A 222 3.33 11.52 15.61
C ILE A 222 3.46 9.98 15.55
N ASN A 223 3.77 9.49 14.38
CA ASN A 223 4.25 8.13 14.14
C ASN A 223 5.73 8.18 13.81
N ILE A 224 6.55 7.38 14.51
CA ILE A 224 7.96 7.17 14.21
C ILE A 224 8.16 5.69 13.88
N GLY A 225 8.94 5.41 12.85
CA GLY A 225 9.29 4.05 12.51
C GLY A 225 10.59 3.96 11.72
N ILE A 226 10.99 2.74 11.46
CA ILE A 226 12.13 2.39 10.61
C ILE A 226 11.74 1.35 9.58
N CYS A 227 12.36 1.43 8.39
CA CYS A 227 12.44 0.37 7.40
C CYS A 227 13.86 -0.18 7.38
N TYR A 228 14.01 -1.50 7.30
CA TYR A 228 15.29 -2.18 7.21
C TYR A 228 15.16 -3.50 6.43
N GLU A 229 16.25 -4.07 5.98
CA GLU A 229 16.29 -5.41 5.39
C GLU A 229 16.92 -6.40 6.38
N ASP A 230 16.40 -7.60 6.41
CA ASP A 230 16.85 -8.68 7.28
C ASP A 230 16.70 -10.01 6.53
N ALA A 231 17.60 -10.25 5.59
CA ALA A 231 17.58 -11.44 4.74
C ALA A 231 17.80 -12.73 5.53
N ASP A 232 18.61 -12.65 6.59
CA ASP A 232 19.01 -13.81 7.39
C ASP A 232 18.18 -13.99 8.66
N HIS A 233 17.16 -13.12 8.87
CA HIS A 233 16.30 -13.11 10.06
C HIS A 233 17.09 -13.02 11.39
N ALA A 234 18.22 -12.31 11.37
CA ALA A 234 19.14 -12.16 12.51
C ALA A 234 18.91 -10.90 13.34
N ILE A 235 18.12 -9.94 12.83
CA ILE A 235 17.96 -8.63 13.45
C ILE A 235 16.83 -8.66 14.49
N ASN A 236 17.14 -8.26 15.72
CA ASN A 236 16.11 -7.96 16.71
C ASN A 236 15.50 -6.58 16.40
N ALA A 237 14.33 -6.56 15.77
CA ALA A 237 13.63 -5.35 15.35
C ALA A 237 13.41 -4.33 16.48
N ARG A 238 13.08 -4.80 17.69
CA ARG A 238 12.85 -3.91 18.84
C ARG A 238 14.12 -3.26 19.35
N GLN A 239 15.22 -4.00 19.39
CA GLN A 239 16.53 -3.44 19.79
C GLN A 239 17.03 -2.45 18.75
N LEU A 240 16.93 -2.79 17.45
CA LEU A 240 17.28 -1.88 16.36
C LEU A 240 16.46 -0.57 16.44
N PHE A 241 15.16 -0.68 16.64
CA PHE A 241 14.28 0.49 16.75
C PHE A 241 14.59 1.31 17.99
N ALA A 242 14.84 0.68 19.16
CA ALA A 242 15.24 1.38 20.36
C ALA A 242 16.56 2.16 20.18
N ALA A 243 17.55 1.55 19.53
CA ALA A 243 18.81 2.22 19.21
C ALA A 243 18.62 3.42 18.27
N PHE A 244 17.72 3.29 17.28
CA PHE A 244 17.37 4.38 16.38
C PHE A 244 16.67 5.53 17.10
N LEU A 245 15.70 5.22 17.96
CA LEU A 245 15.00 6.24 18.78
C LEU A 245 15.98 6.95 19.71
N ASP A 246 16.84 6.22 20.36
CA ASP A 246 17.86 6.76 21.26
C ASP A 246 18.81 7.72 20.54
N LYS A 247 19.27 7.35 19.34
CA LYS A 247 20.20 8.15 18.53
C LYS A 247 19.59 9.43 17.99
N HIS A 248 18.30 9.41 17.57
CA HIS A 248 17.69 10.50 16.80
C HIS A 248 16.58 11.26 17.54
N TYR A 249 15.97 10.65 18.55
CA TYR A 249 14.74 11.18 19.15
C TYR A 249 14.76 11.21 20.70
N ARG A 250 15.84 10.77 21.36
CA ARG A 250 15.90 10.70 22.84
C ARG A 250 15.37 11.95 23.52
N GLU A 251 15.92 13.11 23.19
CA GLU A 251 15.54 14.38 23.80
C GLU A 251 14.09 14.78 23.48
N ARG A 252 13.69 14.55 22.23
CA ARG A 252 12.33 14.91 21.77
C ARG A 252 11.25 14.02 22.38
N LEU A 253 11.59 12.81 22.77
CA LEU A 253 10.66 11.85 23.37
C LEU A 253 10.69 11.85 24.90
N ALA A 254 11.61 12.57 25.55
CA ALA A 254 11.76 12.57 27.01
C ALA A 254 10.50 13.02 27.76
N GLY A 255 9.72 13.94 27.17
CA GLY A 255 8.44 14.42 27.75
C GLY A 255 7.18 13.92 27.02
N ALA A 256 7.34 13.01 26.05
CA ALA A 256 6.25 12.53 25.24
C ALA A 256 5.65 11.23 25.78
N GLN A 257 4.36 11.06 25.60
CA GLN A 257 3.64 9.84 25.99
C GLN A 257 3.60 8.85 24.83
N ALA A 258 4.16 7.65 25.02
CA ALA A 258 4.00 6.55 24.06
C ALA A 258 2.55 6.04 24.04
N ILE A 259 2.01 5.81 22.85
CA ILE A 259 0.64 5.36 22.63
C ILE A 259 0.62 3.93 22.09
N GLY A 260 -0.03 3.05 22.83
CA GLY A 260 -0.20 1.65 22.43
C GLY A 260 1.13 0.87 22.36
N ASN A 261 1.13 -0.20 21.58
CA ASN A 261 2.28 -1.07 21.40
C ASN A 261 3.00 -0.82 20.08
N LEU A 262 4.30 -1.12 20.02
CA LEU A 262 5.05 -1.16 18.77
C LEU A 262 4.40 -2.16 17.80
N GLN A 263 4.31 -1.77 16.54
CA GLN A 263 3.77 -2.62 15.48
C GLN A 263 4.80 -2.80 14.37
N GLY A 264 4.88 -4.01 13.86
CA GLY A 264 5.74 -4.35 12.72
C GLY A 264 4.94 -4.92 11.56
N HIS A 265 5.47 -4.77 10.34
CA HIS A 265 4.89 -5.36 9.15
C HIS A 265 5.96 -5.58 8.07
N PRO A 266 6.01 -6.77 7.45
CA PRO A 266 6.84 -6.97 6.27
C PRO A 266 6.17 -6.32 5.06
N ILE A 267 6.97 -5.72 4.19
CA ILE A 267 6.55 -5.05 2.96
C ILE A 267 7.16 -5.81 1.79
N SER A 268 6.31 -6.41 0.97
CA SER A 268 6.74 -7.18 -0.20
C SER A 268 7.02 -6.26 -1.39
N TYR A 269 8.21 -6.39 -1.98
CA TYR A 269 8.59 -5.57 -3.11
C TYR A 269 9.35 -6.35 -4.20
N SER A 270 9.44 -5.75 -5.38
CA SER A 270 10.29 -6.20 -6.48
C SER A 270 10.86 -4.99 -7.23
N THR A 271 12.03 -5.15 -7.83
CA THR A 271 12.60 -4.14 -8.75
C THR A 271 12.09 -4.30 -10.19
N ARG A 272 11.28 -5.33 -10.44
CA ARG A 272 10.67 -5.64 -11.76
C ARG A 272 9.21 -6.00 -11.58
N ILE A 273 8.40 -5.65 -12.56
CA ILE A 273 7.01 -6.12 -12.63
C ILE A 273 7.02 -7.51 -13.28
N GLY A 274 6.67 -8.51 -12.49
CA GLY A 274 6.58 -9.90 -12.90
C GLY A 274 5.28 -10.25 -13.63
N LYS A 275 4.90 -11.53 -13.56
CA LYS A 275 3.63 -12.02 -14.10
C LYS A 275 2.50 -11.70 -13.12
N LEU A 276 1.47 -11.00 -13.61
CA LEU A 276 0.35 -10.52 -12.77
C LEU A 276 -0.99 -11.17 -13.15
N THR A 277 -1.04 -11.95 -14.23
CA THR A 277 -2.28 -12.49 -14.75
C THR A 277 -2.21 -13.99 -15.04
N SER A 278 -3.34 -14.66 -14.87
CA SER A 278 -3.61 -16.02 -15.37
C SER A 278 -5.10 -16.13 -15.73
N PRO A 279 -5.56 -17.19 -16.42
CA PRO A 279 -6.96 -17.32 -16.77
C PRO A 279 -7.90 -17.10 -15.54
N GLY A 280 -8.75 -16.08 -15.62
CA GLY A 280 -9.69 -15.71 -14.57
C GLY A 280 -9.10 -15.00 -13.35
N ARG A 281 -7.79 -14.69 -13.31
CA ARG A 281 -7.14 -14.06 -12.14
C ARG A 281 -6.23 -12.90 -12.55
N ILE A 282 -6.33 -11.79 -11.79
CA ILE A 282 -5.45 -10.63 -11.85
C ILE A 282 -4.89 -10.36 -10.46
N VAL A 283 -3.60 -10.05 -10.35
CA VAL A 283 -2.93 -9.70 -9.09
C VAL A 283 -2.57 -8.23 -9.13
N ILE A 284 -2.88 -7.49 -8.05
CA ILE A 284 -2.64 -6.04 -7.93
C ILE A 284 -1.91 -5.69 -6.64
N GLY A 285 -1.32 -4.51 -6.61
CA GLY A 285 -0.69 -3.93 -5.43
C GLY A 285 0.42 -4.80 -4.84
N GLU A 286 0.50 -4.83 -3.53
CA GLU A 286 1.56 -5.52 -2.80
C GLU A 286 1.52 -7.06 -2.99
N ALA A 287 0.35 -7.65 -3.27
CA ALA A 287 0.25 -9.05 -3.67
C ALA A 287 1.02 -9.35 -4.97
N GLY A 288 1.13 -8.36 -5.86
CA GLY A 288 1.97 -8.38 -7.07
C GLY A 288 3.38 -7.84 -6.84
N ARG A 289 3.82 -7.65 -5.60
CA ARG A 289 5.13 -7.09 -5.21
C ARG A 289 5.37 -5.69 -5.78
N MET A 290 4.29 -4.91 -5.96
CA MET A 290 4.33 -3.57 -6.55
C MET A 290 4.48 -2.46 -5.51
N THR A 291 5.27 -2.67 -4.46
CA THR A 291 5.70 -1.61 -3.54
C THR A 291 6.99 -0.98 -4.05
N HIS A 292 7.11 0.33 -3.92
CA HIS A 292 8.29 1.05 -4.38
C HIS A 292 9.55 0.64 -3.59
N PRO A 293 10.61 0.17 -4.27
CA PRO A 293 11.74 -0.49 -3.58
C PRO A 293 12.55 0.42 -2.65
N ALA A 294 12.57 1.73 -2.86
CA ALA A 294 13.37 2.66 -2.07
C ALA A 294 12.55 3.41 -1.00
N THR A 295 11.30 3.76 -1.29
CA THR A 295 10.46 4.53 -0.36
C THR A 295 9.50 3.68 0.46
N ALA A 296 9.41 2.37 0.17
CA ALA A 296 8.42 1.46 0.75
C ALA A 296 6.96 1.94 0.57
N GLU A 297 6.73 2.89 -0.35
CA GLU A 297 5.38 3.34 -0.70
C GLU A 297 4.64 2.24 -1.47
N GLY A 298 3.44 1.90 -1.01
CA GLY A 298 2.59 0.88 -1.65
C GLY A 298 1.17 1.36 -1.93
N ILE A 299 0.74 2.49 -1.34
CA ILE A 299 -0.65 2.98 -1.46
C ILE A 299 -0.92 3.43 -2.89
N TYR A 300 -0.09 4.32 -3.46
CA TYR A 300 -0.22 4.77 -4.84
C TYR A 300 -0.16 3.61 -5.83
N GLN A 301 0.88 2.77 -5.72
CA GLN A 301 1.09 1.64 -6.63
C GLN A 301 -0.08 0.64 -6.55
N GLY A 302 -0.58 0.41 -5.34
CA GLY A 302 -1.75 -0.42 -5.11
C GLY A 302 -2.99 0.12 -5.81
N MET A 303 -3.35 1.38 -5.55
CA MET A 303 -4.52 2.01 -6.14
C MET A 303 -4.41 2.08 -7.68
N ARG A 304 -3.26 2.52 -8.20
CA ARG A 304 -3.07 2.65 -9.66
C ARG A 304 -3.12 1.32 -10.38
N SER A 305 -2.52 0.26 -9.81
CA SER A 305 -2.63 -1.09 -10.39
C SER A 305 -4.06 -1.62 -10.33
N GLY A 306 -4.82 -1.28 -9.28
CA GLY A 306 -6.25 -1.59 -9.18
C GLY A 306 -7.06 -0.96 -10.31
N MET A 307 -6.83 0.32 -10.61
CA MET A 307 -7.49 1.00 -11.74
C MET A 307 -7.15 0.36 -13.08
N LEU A 308 -5.86 0.06 -13.32
CA LEU A 308 -5.44 -0.61 -14.56
C LEU A 308 -6.09 -2.00 -14.72
N ALA A 309 -6.29 -2.73 -13.62
CA ALA A 309 -7.00 -4.01 -13.64
C ALA A 309 -8.48 -3.82 -13.97
N ALA A 310 -9.11 -2.78 -13.44
CA ALA A 310 -10.51 -2.43 -13.76
C ALA A 310 -10.68 -2.07 -15.24
N GLU A 311 -9.78 -1.25 -15.79
CA GLU A 311 -9.74 -0.90 -17.22
C GLU A 311 -9.63 -2.15 -18.11
N ALA A 312 -8.75 -3.11 -17.73
CA ALA A 312 -8.59 -4.35 -18.47
C ALA A 312 -9.82 -5.26 -18.40
N LEU A 313 -10.48 -5.33 -17.25
CA LEU A 313 -11.70 -6.12 -17.12
C LEU A 313 -12.87 -5.48 -17.87
N ARG A 314 -12.97 -4.16 -17.89
CA ARG A 314 -14.01 -3.45 -18.65
C ARG A 314 -13.97 -3.84 -20.11
N VAL A 315 -12.81 -3.75 -20.78
CA VAL A 315 -12.71 -4.07 -22.21
C VAL A 315 -12.97 -5.56 -22.48
N ILE A 316 -12.66 -6.47 -21.54
CA ILE A 316 -13.05 -7.89 -21.65
C ILE A 316 -14.57 -8.04 -21.61
N PHE A 317 -15.27 -7.31 -20.75
CA PHE A 317 -16.73 -7.36 -20.67
C PHE A 317 -17.40 -6.74 -21.90
N ASP A 318 -16.70 -5.82 -22.59
CA ASP A 318 -17.12 -5.26 -23.87
C ASP A 318 -16.79 -6.18 -25.09
N GLY A 319 -16.22 -7.37 -24.84
CA GLY A 319 -15.96 -8.38 -25.88
C GLY A 319 -14.52 -8.48 -26.40
N GLU A 320 -13.57 -7.74 -25.82
CA GLU A 320 -12.16 -7.90 -26.19
C GLU A 320 -11.61 -9.29 -25.75
N ASP A 321 -10.67 -9.82 -26.51
CA ASP A 321 -9.96 -11.06 -26.17
C ASP A 321 -9.29 -10.97 -24.80
N PRO A 322 -9.63 -11.86 -23.86
CA PRO A 322 -9.12 -11.79 -22.49
C PRO A 322 -7.59 -11.86 -22.42
N ALA A 323 -6.94 -12.66 -23.26
CA ALA A 323 -5.49 -12.77 -23.21
C ALA A 323 -4.81 -11.48 -23.68
N ARG A 324 -5.39 -10.78 -24.64
CA ARG A 324 -4.91 -9.46 -25.10
C ARG A 324 -5.09 -8.40 -24.03
N ALA A 325 -6.25 -8.31 -23.41
CA ALA A 325 -6.53 -7.36 -22.33
C ALA A 325 -5.62 -7.59 -21.11
N MET A 326 -5.38 -8.84 -20.72
CA MET A 326 -4.47 -9.20 -19.64
C MET A 326 -3.02 -8.80 -19.95
N ARG A 327 -2.54 -9.03 -21.16
CA ARG A 327 -1.21 -8.54 -21.58
C ARG A 327 -1.13 -7.01 -21.55
N ARG A 328 -2.21 -6.31 -21.93
CA ARG A 328 -2.29 -4.84 -21.84
C ARG A 328 -2.20 -4.35 -20.40
N TYR A 329 -2.87 -5.02 -19.46
CA TYR A 329 -2.74 -4.73 -18.02
C TYR A 329 -1.30 -4.83 -17.52
N GLU A 330 -0.62 -5.95 -17.81
CA GLU A 330 0.78 -6.14 -17.40
C GLU A 330 1.73 -5.13 -18.07
N ALA A 331 1.49 -4.80 -19.33
CA ALA A 331 2.24 -3.77 -20.05
C ALA A 331 1.99 -2.37 -19.45
N GLY A 332 0.75 -2.07 -19.06
CA GLY A 332 0.35 -0.85 -18.37
C GLY A 332 1.07 -0.70 -17.03
N CYS A 333 1.09 -1.74 -16.19
CA CYS A 333 1.85 -1.74 -14.94
C CYS A 333 3.35 -1.50 -15.19
N ARG A 334 3.94 -2.19 -16.18
CA ARG A 334 5.35 -1.96 -16.56
C ARG A 334 5.59 -0.53 -17.03
N LYS A 335 4.72 0.03 -17.87
CA LYS A 335 4.84 1.41 -18.35
C LYS A 335 4.81 2.42 -17.21
N VAL A 336 3.92 2.23 -16.23
CA VAL A 336 3.75 3.17 -15.10
C VAL A 336 4.89 3.06 -14.09
N PHE A 337 5.33 1.84 -13.73
CA PHE A 337 6.21 1.65 -12.57
C PHE A 337 7.68 1.39 -12.92
N ARG A 338 8.00 0.92 -14.14
CA ARG A 338 9.36 0.45 -14.48
C ARG A 338 10.42 1.50 -14.26
N ALA A 339 10.21 2.73 -14.74
CA ALA A 339 11.22 3.79 -14.64
C ALA A 339 11.50 4.14 -13.16
N SER A 340 10.45 4.30 -12.35
CA SER A 340 10.53 4.57 -10.92
C SER A 340 11.22 3.43 -10.16
N PHE A 341 10.89 2.17 -10.46
CA PHE A 341 11.50 1.01 -9.78
C PHE A 341 12.97 0.80 -10.15
N LEU A 342 13.34 1.07 -11.40
CA LEU A 342 14.75 1.07 -11.80
C LEU A 342 15.52 2.21 -11.13
N GLY A 343 14.93 3.40 -11.10
CA GLY A 343 15.49 4.55 -10.36
C GLY A 343 15.67 4.24 -8.87
N ALA A 344 14.70 3.58 -8.25
CA ALA A 344 14.78 3.13 -6.87
C ALA A 344 15.92 2.14 -6.63
N ALA A 345 16.16 1.21 -7.56
CA ALA A 345 17.27 0.27 -7.44
C ALA A 345 18.64 0.97 -7.52
N LEU A 346 18.75 1.98 -8.39
CA LEU A 346 19.95 2.81 -8.49
C LEU A 346 20.14 3.70 -7.24
N TRP A 347 19.05 4.31 -6.76
CA TRP A 347 19.05 5.10 -5.53
C TRP A 347 19.55 4.29 -4.33
N ARG A 348 19.04 3.08 -4.13
CA ARG A 348 19.50 2.19 -3.04
C ARG A 348 20.99 1.91 -3.11
N ARG A 349 21.51 1.62 -4.32
CA ARG A 349 22.97 1.44 -4.51
C ARG A 349 23.75 2.71 -4.19
N ALA A 350 23.21 3.88 -4.57
CA ALA A 350 23.83 5.16 -4.25
C ALA A 350 23.83 5.45 -2.74
N VAL A 351 22.74 5.10 -2.04
CA VAL A 351 22.67 5.19 -0.57
C VAL A 351 23.70 4.27 0.08
N ASP A 352 23.81 3.01 -0.39
CA ASP A 352 24.81 2.04 0.10
C ASP A 352 26.25 2.53 -0.13
N ALA A 353 26.49 3.17 -1.25
CA ALA A 353 27.81 3.75 -1.58
C ALA A 353 28.11 5.09 -0.85
N GLY A 354 27.21 5.58 0.02
CA GLY A 354 27.39 6.85 0.74
C GLY A 354 27.19 8.11 -0.10
N ALA A 355 26.62 8.00 -1.31
CA ALA A 355 26.42 9.13 -2.22
C ALA A 355 25.42 10.17 -1.69
N LEU A 356 24.55 9.82 -0.74
CA LEU A 356 23.62 10.77 -0.12
C LEU A 356 24.34 11.93 0.57
N ASP A 357 25.43 11.66 1.25
CA ASP A 357 26.22 12.70 1.95
C ASP A 357 26.88 13.66 0.97
N VAL A 358 27.37 13.13 -0.16
CA VAL A 358 27.96 13.96 -1.23
C VAL A 358 26.91 14.87 -1.86
N VAL A 359 25.74 14.32 -2.16
CA VAL A 359 24.61 15.09 -2.72
C VAL A 359 24.09 16.13 -1.72
N ALA A 360 23.95 15.75 -0.44
CA ALA A 360 23.48 16.65 0.60
C ALA A 360 24.46 17.80 0.86
N GLY A 361 25.77 17.53 0.82
CA GLY A 361 26.80 18.59 0.90
C GLY A 361 26.71 19.63 -0.25
N ALA A 362 26.32 19.18 -1.44
CA ALA A 362 26.06 20.06 -2.59
C ALA A 362 24.71 20.80 -2.49
N LEU A 363 23.74 20.23 -1.74
CA LEU A 363 22.37 20.73 -1.58
C LEU A 363 22.24 21.88 -0.55
N ASN A 364 23.28 22.28 0.14
CA ASN A 364 23.26 23.46 1.01
C ASN A 364 23.02 24.78 0.23
N ARG A 365 22.66 24.69 -1.06
CA ARG A 365 22.30 25.81 -1.93
C ARG A 365 20.80 25.69 -2.37
N PRO A 366 20.05 26.81 -2.47
CA PRO A 366 18.60 26.78 -2.71
C PRO A 366 18.15 26.16 -4.06
N ALA A 367 18.97 26.25 -5.12
CA ALA A 367 18.62 25.73 -6.43
C ALA A 367 18.62 24.20 -6.53
N PRO A 368 19.63 23.48 -6.00
CA PRO A 368 19.62 22.02 -5.92
C PRO A 368 18.51 21.46 -5.02
N GLN A 369 18.13 22.15 -3.93
CA GLN A 369 17.03 21.72 -3.06
C GLN A 369 15.70 21.62 -3.81
N ARG A 370 15.38 22.57 -4.69
CA ARG A 370 14.17 22.55 -5.52
C ARG A 370 14.17 21.39 -6.52
N ALA A 371 15.33 21.11 -7.12
CA ALA A 371 15.46 19.97 -8.04
C ALA A 371 15.26 18.62 -7.33
N LEU A 372 15.80 18.44 -6.11
CA LEU A 372 15.63 17.23 -5.34
C LEU A 372 14.19 17.07 -4.85
N ALA A 373 13.54 18.14 -4.38
CA ALA A 373 12.14 18.12 -4.00
C ALA A 373 11.25 17.68 -5.17
N GLY A 374 11.49 18.20 -6.38
CA GLY A 374 10.80 17.80 -7.60
C GLY A 374 11.05 16.34 -8.01
N LEU A 375 12.26 15.82 -7.77
CA LEU A 375 12.57 14.42 -8.03
C LEU A 375 11.85 13.49 -7.05
N MET A 376 11.88 13.80 -5.76
CA MET A 376 11.22 12.99 -4.72
C MET A 376 9.68 13.00 -4.82
N ALA A 377 9.10 14.13 -5.26
CA ALA A 377 7.66 14.20 -5.53
C ALA A 377 7.23 13.34 -6.75
N ARG A 378 8.18 13.02 -7.64
CA ARG A 378 7.93 12.17 -8.84
C ARG A 378 8.26 10.70 -8.63
N MET A 379 8.96 10.35 -7.56
CA MET A 379 9.22 8.96 -7.18
C MET A 379 8.00 8.33 -6.53
#